data_740483bce015d388bb397efa41479bd9
#
_entry.id   740483bce015d388bb397efa41479bd9
#
_cell.length_a   1.000
_cell.length_b   1.000
_cell.length_c   1.000
_cell.angle_alpha   90.00
_cell.angle_beta   90.00
_cell.angle_gamma   90.00
#
_symmetry.space_group_name_H-M   'P 1'
#
loop_
_entity.id
_entity.type
_entity.pdbx_description
1 polymer ?
#
loop_
_entity_poly.entity_id
_entity_poly.type
_entity_poly.pdbx_seq_one_letter_code
_entity_poly.pdbx_strand_id
1 'polypeptide(L)'
;VLEEVFMKNFDSNRIYQILGDEFKNIYIVDCEDQQIHTFKETLELPGFSSCTSYNDAMNQYIDDRVYDKNRDMLRMALSFNSLFIRLEKTEHFNVHYQSKNNSEVHFMYSHFGRVMEDGRLRQIIIGFANEDLDIRRNNIDMFNNSLPSNVVKRKVLIVEDNEINREILKVTLEDDYDVLEAVNGEEGLNILSQYYKDISLILLDVV
;
A
#
# COMPACT_ATOMS: atom_id res chain seq x y z
N VAL A 1 -31.85 9.79 -9.18
CA VAL A 1 -31.59 10.54 -10.45
C VAL A 1 -30.15 11.03 -10.50
N LEU A 2 -29.59 11.63 -9.44
CA LEU A 2 -28.16 12.04 -9.38
C LEU A 2 -27.24 10.82 -9.26
N GLU A 3 -27.56 9.81 -8.46
CA GLU A 3 -26.81 8.55 -8.34
C GLU A 3 -26.80 7.77 -9.68
N GLU A 4 -27.89 7.75 -10.42
CA GLU A 4 -27.95 7.09 -11.74
C GLU A 4 -27.11 7.82 -12.82
N VAL A 5 -26.98 9.14 -12.73
CA VAL A 5 -26.16 9.93 -13.66
C VAL A 5 -24.67 9.75 -13.33
N PHE A 6 -24.31 9.65 -12.04
CA PHE A 6 -22.94 9.43 -11.58
C PHE A 6 -22.44 8.04 -12.01
N MET A 7 -23.28 7.01 -11.88
CA MET A 7 -22.96 5.63 -12.29
C MET A 7 -22.92 5.44 -13.83
N LYS A 8 -23.58 6.31 -14.62
CA LYS A 8 -23.59 6.21 -16.09
C LYS A 8 -22.27 6.57 -16.78
N ASN A 9 -21.41 7.35 -16.13
CA ASN A 9 -20.09 7.72 -16.66
C ASN A 9 -18.96 6.80 -16.18
N PHE A 10 -19.30 5.79 -15.39
CA PHE A 10 -18.35 4.85 -14.84
C PHE A 10 -18.30 3.59 -15.70
N ASP A 11 -17.14 3.31 -16.30
CA ASP A 11 -16.89 2.02 -16.94
C ASP A 11 -16.69 0.95 -15.84
N SER A 12 -17.82 0.39 -15.35
CA SER A 12 -17.83 -0.66 -14.34
C SER A 12 -16.93 -1.84 -14.72
N ASN A 13 -16.81 -2.14 -16.03
CA ASN A 13 -15.93 -3.18 -16.54
C ASN A 13 -14.45 -2.88 -16.24
N ARG A 14 -14.06 -1.60 -16.27
CA ARG A 14 -12.69 -1.18 -15.98
C ARG A 14 -12.33 -1.34 -14.51
N ILE A 15 -13.27 -1.07 -13.60
CA ILE A 15 -13.10 -1.30 -12.16
C ILE A 15 -13.01 -2.80 -11.87
N TYR A 16 -13.89 -3.61 -12.46
CA TYR A 16 -13.83 -5.06 -12.30
C TYR A 16 -12.55 -5.67 -12.88
N GLN A 17 -12.01 -5.12 -13.96
CA GLN A 17 -10.73 -5.55 -14.51
C GLN A 17 -9.54 -5.18 -13.60
N ILE A 18 -9.61 -4.03 -12.92
CA ILE A 18 -8.54 -3.54 -12.03
C ILE A 18 -8.55 -4.27 -10.69
N LEU A 19 -9.74 -4.52 -10.12
CA LEU A 19 -9.87 -4.96 -8.73
C LEU A 19 -10.38 -6.41 -8.57
N GLY A 20 -10.92 -7.03 -9.63
CA GLY A 20 -11.35 -8.43 -9.63
C GLY A 20 -12.31 -8.81 -8.48
N ASP A 21 -12.41 -10.10 -8.21
CA ASP A 21 -13.18 -10.64 -7.08
C ASP A 21 -12.41 -10.59 -5.73
N GLU A 22 -11.18 -10.10 -5.74
CA GLU A 22 -10.27 -10.10 -4.60
C GLU A 22 -10.73 -9.14 -3.48
N PHE A 23 -11.30 -7.98 -3.86
CA PHE A 23 -11.71 -6.98 -2.89
C PHE A 23 -13.15 -7.20 -2.42
N LYS A 24 -13.31 -7.31 -1.09
CA LYS A 24 -14.64 -7.43 -0.46
C LYS A 24 -15.39 -6.11 -0.48
N ASN A 25 -14.68 -5.01 -0.33
CA ASN A 25 -15.24 -3.68 -0.32
C ASN A 25 -14.48 -2.79 -1.28
N ILE A 26 -15.22 -2.00 -2.07
CA ILE A 26 -14.69 -1.05 -3.04
C ILE A 26 -15.45 0.25 -2.91
N TYR A 27 -14.72 1.33 -2.74
CA TYR A 27 -15.24 2.69 -2.64
C TYR A 27 -14.58 3.58 -3.69
N ILE A 28 -15.30 4.60 -4.10
CA ILE A 28 -14.83 5.61 -5.05
C ILE A 28 -14.91 6.95 -4.35
N VAL A 29 -13.82 7.69 -4.38
CA VAL A 29 -13.73 9.04 -3.82
C VAL A 29 -13.62 10.02 -4.96
N ASP A 30 -14.53 10.97 -5.04
CA ASP A 30 -14.43 12.10 -5.96
C ASP A 30 -13.35 13.08 -5.46
N CYS A 31 -12.48 13.53 -6.36
CA CYS A 31 -11.38 14.41 -5.97
C CYS A 31 -11.79 15.89 -5.85
N GLU A 32 -12.96 16.27 -6.36
CA GLU A 32 -13.43 17.66 -6.32
C GLU A 32 -14.04 18.02 -4.96
N ASP A 33 -14.90 17.14 -4.44
CA ASP A 33 -15.62 17.37 -3.19
C ASP A 33 -15.27 16.39 -2.06
N GLN A 34 -14.40 15.40 -2.35
CA GLN A 34 -13.95 14.34 -1.45
C GLN A 34 -15.08 13.43 -0.93
N GLN A 35 -16.19 13.36 -1.66
CA GLN A 35 -17.32 12.51 -1.32
C GLN A 35 -17.01 11.05 -1.66
N ILE A 36 -17.51 10.14 -0.83
CA ILE A 36 -17.37 8.69 -0.99
C ILE A 36 -18.63 8.14 -1.62
N HIS A 37 -18.42 7.29 -2.63
CA HIS A 37 -19.48 6.48 -3.25
C HIS A 37 -19.14 5.01 -3.07
N THR A 38 -20.10 4.25 -2.54
CA THR A 38 -19.96 2.80 -2.38
C THR A 38 -20.17 2.12 -3.73
N PHE A 39 -19.16 1.39 -4.20
CA PHE A 39 -19.26 0.59 -5.42
C PHE A 39 -19.58 -0.88 -5.10
N LYS A 40 -18.90 -1.46 -4.13
CA LYS A 40 -19.10 -2.82 -3.62
C LYS A 40 -18.91 -2.83 -2.12
N GLU A 41 -19.86 -3.33 -1.38
CA GLU A 41 -19.75 -3.51 0.07
C GLU A 41 -20.28 -4.88 0.45
N THR A 42 -19.37 -5.78 0.86
CA THR A 42 -19.70 -7.13 1.31
C THR A 42 -19.73 -7.21 2.83
N LEU A 43 -18.93 -6.37 3.48
CA LEU A 43 -18.84 -6.24 4.94
C LEU A 43 -18.93 -4.76 5.30
N GLU A 44 -19.72 -4.46 6.33
CA GLU A 44 -19.80 -3.11 6.87
C GLU A 44 -18.42 -2.68 7.41
N LEU A 45 -17.89 -1.57 6.87
CA LEU A 45 -16.66 -0.96 7.34
C LEU A 45 -16.98 0.33 8.11
N PRO A 46 -16.58 0.41 9.40
CA PRO A 46 -16.74 1.63 10.18
C PRO A 46 -16.18 2.86 9.45
N GLY A 47 -16.89 3.94 9.47
CA GLY A 47 -16.57 5.16 8.73
C GLY A 47 -17.07 5.15 7.30
N PHE A 48 -16.68 4.17 6.49
CA PHE A 48 -17.07 4.11 5.08
C PHE A 48 -18.56 3.86 4.85
N SER A 49 -19.21 3.13 5.75
CA SER A 49 -20.66 2.89 5.69
C SER A 49 -21.50 4.03 6.30
N SER A 50 -20.87 5.01 6.97
CA SER A 50 -21.59 6.05 7.74
C SER A 50 -21.20 7.48 7.40
N CYS A 51 -19.98 7.73 6.95
CA CYS A 51 -19.50 9.06 6.57
C CYS A 51 -19.57 9.26 5.06
N THR A 52 -19.80 10.49 4.67
CA THR A 52 -19.76 10.89 3.25
C THR A 52 -18.41 11.47 2.85
N SER A 53 -17.67 12.08 3.79
CA SER A 53 -16.34 12.65 3.57
C SER A 53 -15.26 11.59 3.74
N TYR A 54 -14.31 11.56 2.81
CA TYR A 54 -13.19 10.60 2.84
C TYR A 54 -12.35 10.68 4.12
N ASN A 55 -11.94 11.90 4.53
CA ASN A 55 -11.08 12.01 5.71
C ASN A 55 -11.78 11.56 7.00
N ASP A 56 -13.07 11.84 7.14
CA ASP A 56 -13.86 11.40 8.30
C ASP A 56 -14.01 9.88 8.31
N ALA A 57 -14.34 9.29 7.17
CA ALA A 57 -14.47 7.85 7.01
C ALA A 57 -13.15 7.10 7.29
N MET A 58 -12.04 7.58 6.72
CA MET A 58 -10.73 6.97 6.92
C MET A 58 -10.26 7.10 8.37
N ASN A 59 -10.48 8.25 9.03
CA ASN A 59 -10.13 8.44 10.43
C ASN A 59 -10.94 7.51 11.34
N GLN A 60 -12.25 7.40 11.13
CA GLN A 60 -13.09 6.49 11.91
C GLN A 60 -12.68 5.02 11.67
N TYR A 61 -12.42 4.64 10.42
CA TYR A 61 -11.92 3.31 10.09
C TYR A 61 -10.61 3.00 10.82
N ILE A 62 -9.66 3.92 10.82
CA ILE A 62 -8.37 3.77 11.49
C ILE A 62 -8.56 3.59 13.00
N ASP A 63 -9.45 4.40 13.61
CA ASP A 63 -9.73 4.31 15.05
C ASP A 63 -10.36 2.98 15.45
N ASP A 64 -11.30 2.50 14.64
CA ASP A 64 -12.10 1.34 14.98
C ASP A 64 -11.43 0.01 14.58
N ARG A 65 -10.69 -0.02 13.47
CA ARG A 65 -10.21 -1.26 12.87
C ARG A 65 -8.70 -1.43 12.85
N VAL A 66 -7.91 -0.36 12.87
CA VAL A 66 -6.46 -0.46 12.76
C VAL A 66 -5.82 -0.69 14.12
N TYR A 67 -4.80 -1.54 14.16
CA TYR A 67 -4.01 -1.81 15.37
C TYR A 67 -3.25 -0.55 15.81
N ASP A 68 -3.25 -0.28 17.13
CA ASP A 68 -2.87 1.02 17.70
C ASP A 68 -1.52 1.56 17.20
N LYS A 69 -0.50 0.71 17.11
CA LYS A 69 0.84 1.13 16.67
C LYS A 69 0.94 1.58 15.20
N ASN A 70 -0.05 1.24 14.38
CA ASN A 70 -0.06 1.62 12.96
C ASN A 70 -0.89 2.88 12.67
N ARG A 71 -1.69 3.37 13.63
CA ARG A 71 -2.69 4.42 13.40
C ARG A 71 -2.11 5.73 12.93
N ASP A 72 -1.11 6.26 13.65
CA ASP A 72 -0.56 7.59 13.33
C ASP A 72 0.12 7.60 11.96
N MET A 73 0.86 6.54 11.66
CA MET A 73 1.48 6.36 10.34
C MET A 73 0.43 6.32 9.23
N LEU A 74 -0.65 5.55 9.43
CA LEU A 74 -1.72 5.44 8.43
C LEU A 74 -2.51 6.73 8.26
N ARG A 75 -2.80 7.48 9.34
CA ARG A 75 -3.45 8.80 9.22
C ARG A 75 -2.66 9.76 8.34
N MET A 76 -1.34 9.79 8.51
CA MET A 76 -0.48 10.63 7.70
C MET A 76 -0.42 10.15 6.24
N ALA A 77 -0.20 8.85 6.05
CA ALA A 77 -0.01 8.26 4.72
C ALA A 77 -1.31 8.23 3.89
N LEU A 78 -2.46 8.07 4.54
CA LEU A 78 -3.78 7.94 3.92
C LEU A 78 -4.65 9.19 4.06
N SER A 79 -4.12 10.35 4.49
CA SER A 79 -4.85 11.62 4.35
C SER A 79 -5.14 11.90 2.87
N PHE A 80 -6.27 12.54 2.56
CA PHE A 80 -6.65 12.82 1.17
C PHE A 80 -5.52 13.52 0.39
N ASN A 81 -4.89 14.52 0.98
CA ASN A 81 -3.79 15.24 0.34
C ASN A 81 -2.59 14.33 0.01
N SER A 82 -2.24 13.41 0.92
CA SER A 82 -1.14 12.46 0.70
C SER A 82 -1.46 11.48 -0.43
N LEU A 83 -2.70 10.97 -0.47
CA LEU A 83 -3.17 10.12 -1.55
C LEU A 83 -3.17 10.84 -2.89
N PHE A 84 -3.73 12.04 -2.92
CA PHE A 84 -3.83 12.85 -4.14
C PHE A 84 -2.45 13.09 -4.76
N ILE A 85 -1.49 13.60 -3.97
CA ILE A 85 -0.12 13.86 -4.43
C ILE A 85 0.57 12.57 -4.92
N ARG A 86 0.33 11.45 -4.25
CA ARG A 86 0.93 10.17 -4.62
C ARG A 86 0.33 9.62 -5.92
N LEU A 87 -0.99 9.67 -6.06
CA LEU A 87 -1.71 9.15 -7.24
C LEU A 87 -1.59 10.07 -8.47
N GLU A 88 -1.20 11.32 -8.33
CA GLU A 88 -0.76 12.11 -9.49
C GLU A 88 0.49 11.52 -10.15
N LYS A 89 1.36 10.87 -9.37
CA LYS A 89 2.66 10.34 -9.83
C LYS A 89 2.63 8.84 -10.13
N THR A 90 1.73 8.07 -9.50
CA THR A 90 1.62 6.62 -9.62
C THR A 90 0.22 6.22 -10.04
N GLU A 91 0.09 5.13 -10.81
CA GLU A 91 -1.24 4.65 -11.22
C GLU A 91 -2.02 4.04 -10.06
N HIS A 92 -1.31 3.33 -9.19
CA HIS A 92 -1.87 2.68 -8.01
C HIS A 92 -0.76 2.40 -6.98
N PHE A 93 -1.16 2.06 -5.77
CA PHE A 93 -0.29 1.51 -4.73
C PHE A 93 -1.10 0.75 -3.68
N ASN A 94 -0.43 -0.10 -2.93
CA ASN A 94 -1.00 -0.86 -1.83
C ASN A 94 -0.44 -0.39 -0.49
N VAL A 95 -1.22 -0.55 0.57
CA VAL A 95 -0.80 -0.31 1.94
C VAL A 95 -1.18 -1.51 2.78
N HIS A 96 -0.18 -2.10 3.45
CA HIS A 96 -0.33 -3.27 4.31
C HIS A 96 -0.29 -2.84 5.78
N TYR A 97 -1.20 -3.36 6.59
CA TYR A 97 -1.30 -3.01 8.01
C TYR A 97 -1.99 -4.09 8.81
N GLN A 98 -1.85 -4.01 10.13
CA GLN A 98 -2.56 -4.88 11.04
C GLN A 98 -3.89 -4.26 11.44
N SER A 99 -4.96 -5.02 11.24
CA SER A 99 -6.32 -4.70 11.67
C SER A 99 -6.68 -5.53 12.89
N LYS A 100 -7.57 -5.01 13.72
CA LYS A 100 -8.16 -5.72 14.85
C LYS A 100 -9.64 -5.93 14.61
N ASN A 101 -10.11 -7.13 14.89
CA ASN A 101 -11.53 -7.46 14.94
C ASN A 101 -11.76 -8.37 16.15
N ASN A 102 -12.57 -7.93 17.12
CA ASN A 102 -12.92 -8.72 18.32
C ASN A 102 -11.72 -9.38 19.03
N SER A 103 -10.64 -8.66 19.23
CA SER A 103 -9.38 -9.13 19.86
C SER A 103 -8.47 -10.00 18.98
N GLU A 104 -8.87 -10.32 17.77
CA GLU A 104 -8.02 -10.99 16.80
C GLU A 104 -7.32 -9.97 15.90
N VAL A 105 -6.04 -10.23 15.60
CA VAL A 105 -5.24 -9.39 14.71
C VAL A 105 -5.21 -10.05 13.35
N HIS A 106 -5.65 -9.32 12.34
CA HIS A 106 -5.64 -9.76 10.95
C HIS A 106 -4.70 -8.86 10.13
N PHE A 107 -4.07 -9.44 9.14
CA PHE A 107 -3.35 -8.64 8.15
C PHE A 107 -4.32 -8.21 7.06
N MET A 108 -4.31 -6.92 6.80
CA MET A 108 -5.15 -6.28 5.78
C MET A 108 -4.28 -5.56 4.78
N TYR A 109 -4.74 -5.47 3.55
CA TYR A 109 -4.20 -4.50 2.62
C TYR A 109 -5.32 -3.67 1.99
N SER A 110 -4.99 -2.42 1.72
CA SER A 110 -5.84 -1.50 0.99
C SER A 110 -5.16 -1.11 -0.30
N HIS A 111 -5.90 -1.26 -1.39
CA HIS A 111 -5.49 -0.83 -2.72
C HIS A 111 -6.01 0.57 -2.99
N PHE A 112 -5.17 1.44 -3.53
CA PHE A 112 -5.50 2.78 -3.97
C PHE A 112 -5.14 2.93 -5.45
N GLY A 113 -6.12 3.16 -6.29
CA GLY A 113 -5.96 3.36 -7.73
C GLY A 113 -6.49 4.72 -8.18
N ARG A 114 -6.00 5.23 -9.31
CA ARG A 114 -6.43 6.52 -9.87
C ARG A 114 -7.33 6.36 -11.08
N VAL A 115 -8.27 7.29 -11.22
CA VAL A 115 -9.01 7.53 -12.45
C VAL A 115 -8.68 8.92 -12.96
N MET A 116 -8.14 8.98 -14.18
CA MET A 116 -7.76 10.23 -14.84
C MET A 116 -8.80 10.61 -15.87
N GLU A 117 -9.16 11.89 -15.91
CA GLU A 117 -10.01 12.47 -16.95
C GLU A 117 -9.39 13.80 -17.37
N ASP A 118 -9.23 14.01 -18.68
CA ASP A 118 -8.57 15.20 -19.26
C ASP A 118 -7.19 15.53 -18.67
N GLY A 119 -6.43 14.48 -18.33
CA GLY A 119 -5.10 14.61 -17.72
C GLY A 119 -5.09 15.02 -16.24
N ARG A 120 -6.24 15.03 -15.59
CA ARG A 120 -6.39 15.37 -14.16
C ARG A 120 -6.88 14.15 -13.37
N LEU A 121 -6.42 14.03 -12.14
CA LEU A 121 -6.94 13.04 -11.21
C LEU A 121 -8.37 13.44 -10.79
N ARG A 122 -9.34 12.62 -11.20
CA ARG A 122 -10.76 12.86 -10.94
C ARG A 122 -11.29 12.03 -9.79
N GLN A 123 -10.87 10.78 -9.73
CA GLN A 123 -11.38 9.87 -8.71
C GLN A 123 -10.28 8.94 -8.20
N ILE A 124 -10.44 8.54 -6.95
CA ILE A 124 -9.59 7.55 -6.30
C ILE A 124 -10.44 6.31 -6.01
N ILE A 125 -9.99 5.15 -6.46
CA ILE A 125 -10.61 3.87 -6.16
C ILE A 125 -9.91 3.26 -4.96
N ILE A 126 -10.67 2.80 -3.97
CA ILE A 126 -10.15 2.18 -2.76
C ILE A 126 -10.73 0.78 -2.63
N GLY A 127 -9.86 -0.23 -2.60
CA GLY A 127 -10.23 -1.62 -2.36
C GLY A 127 -9.71 -2.08 -0.99
N PHE A 128 -10.53 -2.82 -0.23
CA PHE A 128 -10.14 -3.45 1.03
C PHE A 128 -10.20 -4.96 0.92
N ALA A 129 -9.10 -5.64 1.27
CA ALA A 129 -9.01 -7.09 1.30
C ALA A 129 -8.29 -7.60 2.55
N ASN A 130 -8.62 -8.82 2.96
CA ASN A 130 -7.85 -9.52 3.98
C ASN A 130 -6.62 -10.13 3.30
N GLU A 131 -5.47 -9.99 3.93
CA GLU A 131 -4.24 -10.64 3.51
C GLU A 131 -4.21 -12.04 4.13
N ASP A 132 -4.85 -13.02 3.49
CA ASP A 132 -4.67 -14.42 3.86
C ASP A 132 -3.26 -14.88 3.44
N LEU A 133 -2.60 -15.67 4.29
CA LEU A 133 -1.25 -16.20 4.04
C LEU A 133 -1.16 -16.98 2.71
N ASP A 134 -2.27 -17.56 2.26
CA ASP A 134 -2.34 -18.26 0.98
C ASP A 134 -2.40 -17.30 -0.22
N ILE A 135 -2.99 -16.11 -0.04
CA ILE A 135 -3.00 -15.06 -1.06
C ILE A 135 -1.62 -14.41 -1.16
N ARG A 136 -0.89 -14.26 -0.05
CA ARG A 136 0.51 -13.82 -0.07
C ARG A 136 1.38 -14.71 -0.97
N ARG A 137 1.27 -16.03 -0.86
CA ARG A 137 2.02 -16.97 -1.70
C ARG A 137 1.61 -16.88 -3.17
N ASN A 138 0.31 -16.86 -3.45
CA ASN A 138 -0.21 -16.79 -4.82
C ASN A 138 0.02 -15.44 -5.49
N ASN A 139 -0.04 -14.32 -4.75
CA ASN A 139 0.23 -12.99 -5.29
C ASN A 139 1.73 -12.77 -5.53
N ILE A 140 2.61 -13.27 -4.67
CA ILE A 140 4.06 -13.27 -4.92
C ILE A 140 4.36 -14.09 -6.19
N ASP A 141 3.73 -15.24 -6.38
CA ASP A 141 3.91 -16.08 -7.57
C ASP A 141 3.25 -15.46 -8.83
N MET A 142 2.10 -14.80 -8.71
CA MET A 142 1.47 -14.08 -9.83
C MET A 142 2.20 -12.78 -10.17
N PHE A 143 2.68 -12.01 -9.19
CA PHE A 143 3.54 -10.85 -9.43
C PHE A 143 4.86 -11.25 -10.07
N ASN A 144 5.48 -12.34 -9.60
CA ASN A 144 6.72 -12.86 -10.18
C ASN A 144 6.52 -13.44 -11.59
N ASN A 145 5.32 -13.93 -11.92
CA ASN A 145 5.00 -14.53 -13.23
C ASN A 145 4.37 -13.55 -14.24
N SER A 146 3.82 -12.40 -13.81
CA SER A 146 3.20 -11.40 -14.69
C SER A 146 4.03 -10.15 -14.94
N LEU A 147 5.13 -9.95 -14.20
CA LEU A 147 6.12 -8.94 -14.54
C LEU A 147 7.14 -9.56 -15.53
N PRO A 148 7.51 -8.84 -16.58
CA PRO A 148 8.67 -9.24 -17.35
C PRO A 148 9.84 -9.40 -16.37
N SER A 149 10.65 -10.45 -16.51
CA SER A 149 11.74 -10.92 -15.64
C SER A 149 12.86 -9.90 -15.33
N ASN A 150 12.55 -8.61 -15.27
CA ASN A 150 13.47 -7.49 -15.05
C ASN A 150 12.95 -6.46 -14.02
N VAL A 151 12.18 -6.85 -13.01
CA VAL A 151 12.05 -5.99 -11.83
C VAL A 151 13.31 -6.16 -11.01
N VAL A 152 14.27 -5.30 -11.26
CA VAL A 152 15.49 -5.17 -10.45
C VAL A 152 15.03 -4.72 -9.06
N LYS A 153 15.06 -5.62 -8.06
CA LYS A 153 14.84 -5.25 -6.66
C LYS A 153 15.79 -4.10 -6.32
N ARG A 154 15.29 -3.10 -5.61
CA ARG A 154 16.13 -2.00 -5.12
C ARG A 154 17.14 -2.54 -4.13
N LYS A 155 18.40 -2.11 -4.25
CA LYS A 155 19.46 -2.53 -3.34
C LYS A 155 19.41 -1.75 -2.04
N VAL A 156 19.51 -2.47 -0.92
CA VAL A 156 19.67 -1.92 0.43
C VAL A 156 20.98 -2.42 0.99
N LEU A 157 21.82 -1.51 1.47
CA LEU A 157 23.07 -1.86 2.15
C LEU A 157 22.83 -1.82 3.66
N ILE A 158 23.11 -2.94 4.34
CA ILE A 158 23.14 -3.05 5.79
C ILE A 158 24.61 -3.01 6.24
N VAL A 159 24.93 -2.09 7.14
CA VAL A 159 26.26 -2.00 7.78
C VAL A 159 26.06 -2.19 9.28
N GLU A 160 26.34 -3.39 9.77
CA GLU A 160 26.05 -3.83 11.14
C GLU A 160 27.14 -4.84 11.55
N ASP A 161 27.84 -4.60 12.65
CA ASP A 161 28.92 -5.45 13.12
C ASP A 161 28.43 -6.72 13.82
N ASN A 162 27.27 -6.63 14.48
CA ASN A 162 26.65 -7.76 15.14
C ASN A 162 25.96 -8.70 14.13
N GLU A 163 26.46 -9.93 14.04
CA GLU A 163 25.96 -10.94 13.10
C GLU A 163 24.46 -11.23 13.28
N ILE A 164 23.96 -11.28 14.53
CA ILE A 164 22.56 -11.58 14.82
C ILE A 164 21.65 -10.43 14.34
N ASN A 165 22.03 -9.19 14.63
CA ASN A 165 21.27 -8.02 14.20
C ASN A 165 21.26 -7.92 12.66
N ARG A 166 22.40 -8.16 12.03
CA ARG A 166 22.53 -8.14 10.57
C ARG A 166 21.65 -9.19 9.91
N GLU A 167 21.62 -10.42 10.45
CA GLU A 167 20.76 -11.50 9.94
C GLU A 167 19.26 -11.18 10.12
N ILE A 168 18.88 -10.59 11.26
CA ILE A 168 17.48 -10.16 11.49
C ILE A 168 17.06 -9.10 10.47
N LEU A 169 17.90 -8.10 10.20
CA LEU A 169 17.63 -7.07 9.22
C LEU A 169 17.55 -7.64 7.80
N LYS A 170 18.44 -8.56 7.46
CA LYS A 170 18.45 -9.26 6.17
C LYS A 170 17.15 -10.03 5.94
N VAL A 171 16.80 -10.94 6.84
CA VAL A 171 15.56 -11.75 6.74
C VAL A 171 14.31 -10.86 6.67
N THR A 172 14.34 -9.70 7.32
CA THR A 172 13.22 -8.75 7.29
C THR A 172 13.07 -8.06 5.93
N LEU A 173 14.16 -7.87 5.20
CA LEU A 173 14.20 -7.05 3.99
C LEU A 173 14.36 -7.84 2.70
N GLU A 174 14.88 -9.07 2.73
CA GLU A 174 15.23 -9.85 1.52
C GLU A 174 14.04 -10.23 0.64
N ASP A 175 12.84 -10.24 1.20
CA ASP A 175 11.62 -10.47 0.42
C ASP A 175 11.33 -9.33 -0.57
N ASP A 176 11.61 -8.09 -0.17
CA ASP A 176 11.26 -6.88 -0.93
C ASP A 176 12.46 -6.22 -1.62
N TYR A 177 13.68 -6.45 -1.11
CA TYR A 177 14.90 -5.78 -1.53
C TYR A 177 16.03 -6.76 -1.86
N ASP A 178 16.95 -6.32 -2.69
CA ASP A 178 18.25 -6.97 -2.89
C ASP A 178 19.21 -6.47 -1.81
N VAL A 179 19.47 -7.29 -0.79
CA VAL A 179 20.20 -6.90 0.41
C VAL A 179 21.69 -7.12 0.22
N LEU A 180 22.47 -6.07 0.43
CA LEU A 180 23.92 -6.10 0.52
C LEU A 180 24.32 -5.96 1.99
N GLU A 181 25.32 -6.73 2.43
CA GLU A 181 25.73 -6.78 3.82
C GLU A 181 27.17 -6.34 3.98
N ALA A 182 27.46 -5.59 5.05
CA ALA A 182 28.80 -5.21 5.47
C ALA A 182 28.91 -5.36 6.99
N VAL A 183 30.02 -5.89 7.45
CA VAL A 183 30.28 -6.12 8.88
C VAL A 183 30.91 -4.90 9.57
N ASN A 184 31.32 -3.89 8.80
CA ASN A 184 31.89 -2.65 9.31
C ASN A 184 31.83 -1.55 8.24
N GLY A 185 32.19 -0.33 8.64
CA GLY A 185 32.13 0.84 7.75
C GLY A 185 33.10 0.76 6.56
N GLU A 186 34.26 0.10 6.71
CA GLU A 186 35.25 -0.06 5.62
C GLU A 186 34.66 -0.95 4.52
N GLU A 187 34.09 -2.08 4.87
CA GLU A 187 33.39 -2.97 3.94
C GLU A 187 32.18 -2.27 3.31
N GLY A 188 31.41 -1.54 4.12
CA GLY A 188 30.29 -0.72 3.64
C GLY A 188 30.72 0.30 2.58
N LEU A 189 31.81 1.01 2.78
CA LEU A 189 32.38 1.94 1.80
C LEU A 189 32.84 1.25 0.52
N ASN A 190 33.43 0.05 0.64
CA ASN A 190 33.85 -0.74 -0.52
C ASN A 190 32.66 -1.16 -1.36
N ILE A 191 31.57 -1.67 -0.72
CA ILE A 191 30.33 -2.03 -1.41
C ILE A 191 29.69 -0.80 -2.01
N LEU A 192 29.61 0.30 -1.27
CA LEU A 192 29.05 1.56 -1.77
C LEU A 192 29.81 2.06 -3.00
N SER A 193 31.14 1.97 -3.03
CA SER A 193 31.93 2.39 -4.18
C SER A 193 31.63 1.62 -5.47
N GLN A 194 31.20 0.35 -5.35
CA GLN A 194 30.86 -0.52 -6.48
C GLN A 194 29.42 -0.34 -6.94
N TYR A 195 28.49 -0.12 -5.99
CA TYR A 195 27.04 -0.17 -6.23
C TYR A 195 26.31 1.14 -5.95
N TYR A 196 27.01 2.28 -5.80
CA TYR A 196 26.42 3.55 -5.34
C TYR A 196 25.22 4.04 -6.18
N LYS A 197 25.17 3.68 -7.47
CA LYS A 197 24.05 4.04 -8.35
C LYS A 197 22.82 3.18 -8.14
N ASP A 198 22.99 1.97 -7.63
CA ASP A 198 21.94 0.96 -7.48
C ASP A 198 21.41 0.89 -6.04
N ILE A 199 22.20 1.38 -5.06
CA ILE A 199 21.79 1.41 -3.64
C ILE A 199 20.80 2.53 -3.42
N SER A 200 19.61 2.16 -2.93
CA SER A 200 18.52 3.11 -2.64
C SER A 200 18.46 3.52 -1.17
N LEU A 201 19.03 2.69 -0.26
CA LEU A 201 19.00 2.93 1.19
C LEU A 201 20.24 2.28 1.82
N ILE A 202 20.78 2.94 2.84
CA ILE A 202 21.83 2.40 3.72
C ILE A 202 21.28 2.39 5.13
N LEU A 203 21.28 1.21 5.76
CA LEU A 203 21.03 1.03 7.19
C LEU A 203 22.39 0.92 7.86
N LEU A 204 22.73 1.91 8.69
CA LEU A 204 24.02 2.00 9.36
C LEU A 204 23.80 1.96 10.86
N ASP A 205 24.35 0.93 11.54
CA ASP A 205 24.48 0.97 12.99
C ASP A 205 25.67 1.85 13.35
N VAL A 206 25.43 2.80 14.24
CA VAL A 206 26.44 3.74 14.75
C VAL A 206 26.65 3.43 16.22
N VAL A 207 27.73 2.72 16.53
CA VAL A 207 28.17 2.48 17.92
C VAL A 207 28.98 3.66 18.43
#